data_560646784fa9402ea471f1d83912336f
#
_entry.id   560646784fa9402ea471f1d83912336f
#
_cell.length_a   1.000
_cell.length_b   1.000
_cell.length_c   1.000
_cell.angle_alpha   90.00
_cell.angle_beta   90.00
_cell.angle_gamma   90.00
#
_symmetry.space_group_name_H-M   'P 1'
#
loop_
_entity.id
_entity.type
_entity.pdbx_description
1 polymer ?
#
loop_
_entity_poly.entity_id
_entity_poly.type
_entity_poly.pdbx_seq_one_letter_code
_entity_poly.pdbx_strand_id
1 'polypeptide(L)'
;MAFAGQEFCALHAAEASTRNVICFGDSITAGYGLENASAEAYPALLQKKLDQAGVTTESGARWRVINAGLSGETTAGGARRIDWVLRQPVEIFILALGGNDGLRGVDPAVSQKNLQTIIDRVRARYPAAKIVLAGMMMPPSMGEDYARAFATMYPTLAAKNELTLVPFLLEGVGGQPEFNQADAIHPNPAGHARIAETLWRGIELLITR
;
A
#
# COMPACT_ATOMS: atom_id res chain seq x y z
N MET A 1 -30.55 56.70 -19.82
CA MET A 1 -30.83 55.34 -19.28
C MET A 1 -29.55 54.52 -19.39
N ALA A 2 -28.86 54.34 -18.25
CA ALA A 2 -27.64 53.60 -18.19
C ALA A 2 -27.95 52.19 -17.68
N PHE A 3 -27.66 51.16 -18.45
CA PHE A 3 -27.74 49.76 -18.02
C PHE A 3 -26.44 49.38 -17.35
N ALA A 4 -26.51 49.16 -16.05
CA ALA A 4 -25.42 48.58 -15.26
C ALA A 4 -25.35 47.06 -15.55
N GLY A 5 -24.27 46.64 -16.21
CA GLY A 5 -23.93 45.22 -16.34
C GLY A 5 -23.40 44.70 -14.99
N GLN A 6 -24.15 43.82 -14.35
CA GLN A 6 -23.67 43.04 -13.22
C GLN A 6 -22.79 41.90 -13.76
N GLU A 7 -21.50 42.03 -13.60
CA GLU A 7 -20.56 40.93 -13.77
C GLU A 7 -20.77 39.90 -12.63
N PHE A 8 -21.38 38.78 -12.99
CA PHE A 8 -21.41 37.58 -12.12
C PHE A 8 -20.01 36.97 -12.14
N CYS A 9 -19.23 37.36 -11.18
CA CYS A 9 -17.98 36.66 -10.85
C CYS A 9 -18.33 35.31 -10.23
N ALA A 10 -18.42 34.27 -11.07
CA ALA A 10 -18.59 32.91 -10.61
C ALA A 10 -17.29 32.49 -9.91
N LEU A 11 -17.30 32.53 -8.57
CA LEU A 11 -16.30 31.85 -7.76
C LEU A 11 -16.42 30.34 -8.04
N HIS A 12 -15.63 29.85 -8.97
CA HIS A 12 -15.30 28.43 -9.00
C HIS A 12 -14.42 28.18 -7.78
N ALA A 13 -15.04 27.69 -6.72
CA ALA A 13 -14.29 27.04 -5.66
C ALA A 13 -13.56 25.87 -6.33
N ALA A 14 -12.25 26.00 -6.48
CA ALA A 14 -11.42 24.90 -6.95
C ALA A 14 -11.67 23.73 -5.96
N GLU A 15 -12.31 22.66 -6.42
CA GLU A 15 -12.41 21.44 -5.64
C GLU A 15 -10.99 21.08 -5.25
N ALA A 16 -10.74 21.01 -3.92
CA ALA A 16 -9.43 20.68 -3.41
C ALA A 16 -9.04 19.34 -4.01
N SER A 17 -8.06 19.34 -4.92
CA SER A 17 -7.65 18.12 -5.61
C SER A 17 -7.20 17.10 -4.57
N THR A 18 -7.70 15.87 -4.69
CA THR A 18 -7.36 14.80 -3.76
C THR A 18 -6.18 14.00 -4.31
N ARG A 19 -5.14 13.77 -3.51
CA ARG A 19 -4.02 12.90 -3.84
C ARG A 19 -4.20 11.54 -3.19
N ASN A 20 -4.09 10.47 -3.96
CA ASN A 20 -4.39 9.14 -3.49
C ASN A 20 -3.13 8.34 -3.14
N VAL A 21 -3.16 7.75 -1.95
CA VAL A 21 -2.26 6.67 -1.53
C VAL A 21 -3.04 5.37 -1.67
N ILE A 22 -2.67 4.50 -2.59
CA ILE A 22 -3.34 3.20 -2.77
C ILE A 22 -2.56 2.13 -2.04
N CYS A 23 -3.19 1.47 -1.07
CA CYS A 23 -2.67 0.28 -0.41
C CYS A 23 -3.19 -0.96 -1.16
N PHE A 24 -2.37 -1.53 -2.02
CA PHE A 24 -2.69 -2.70 -2.83
C PHE A 24 -2.07 -3.95 -2.23
N GLY A 25 -2.90 -4.87 -1.75
CA GLY A 25 -2.43 -6.03 -1.01
C GLY A 25 -3.49 -7.11 -0.83
N ASP A 26 -3.21 -8.01 0.10
CA ASP A 26 -4.02 -9.17 0.43
C ASP A 26 -4.92 -8.98 1.67
N SER A 27 -5.12 -10.04 2.45
CA SER A 27 -5.93 -10.04 3.68
C SER A 27 -5.40 -9.09 4.75
N ILE A 28 -4.08 -8.90 4.85
CA ILE A 28 -3.48 -7.96 5.81
C ILE A 28 -3.87 -6.53 5.43
N THR A 29 -3.84 -6.19 4.16
CA THR A 29 -4.28 -4.87 3.68
C THR A 29 -5.78 -4.70 3.85
N ALA A 30 -6.57 -5.73 3.53
CA ALA A 30 -8.03 -5.71 3.68
C ALA A 30 -8.48 -5.53 5.14
N GLY A 31 -7.66 -5.98 6.11
CA GLY A 31 -8.01 -6.00 7.53
C GLY A 31 -8.87 -7.22 7.90
N TYR A 32 -8.52 -8.38 7.35
CA TYR A 32 -9.23 -9.63 7.63
C TYR A 32 -9.29 -9.94 9.12
N GLY A 33 -10.46 -10.32 9.59
CA GLY A 33 -10.73 -10.72 10.98
C GLY A 33 -10.81 -9.56 11.99
N LEU A 34 -10.61 -8.30 11.56
CA LEU A 34 -10.86 -7.14 12.41
C LEU A 34 -12.38 -6.90 12.54
N GLU A 35 -12.82 -6.46 13.72
CA GLU A 35 -14.23 -6.10 13.93
C GLU A 35 -14.63 -4.88 13.08
N ASN A 36 -13.73 -3.91 12.99
CA ASN A 36 -13.93 -2.68 12.20
C ASN A 36 -12.73 -2.38 11.31
N ALA A 37 -12.57 -3.13 10.21
CA ALA A 37 -11.46 -2.94 9.28
C ALA A 37 -11.38 -1.50 8.71
N SER A 38 -12.51 -0.80 8.57
CA SER A 38 -12.54 0.58 8.09
C SER A 38 -11.95 1.60 9.07
N ALA A 39 -11.71 1.22 10.31
CA ALA A 39 -11.10 2.06 11.34
C ALA A 39 -9.79 1.51 11.90
N GLU A 40 -9.55 0.19 11.80
CA GLU A 40 -8.48 -0.55 12.48
C GLU A 40 -7.44 -1.12 11.53
N ALA A 41 -7.79 -1.39 10.26
CA ALA A 41 -6.80 -1.83 9.27
C ALA A 41 -5.74 -0.77 9.02
N TYR A 42 -4.51 -1.18 8.74
CA TYR A 42 -3.38 -0.26 8.59
C TYR A 42 -3.63 0.86 7.55
N PRO A 43 -4.39 0.68 6.45
CA PRO A 43 -4.69 1.79 5.54
C PRO A 43 -5.51 2.90 6.22
N ALA A 44 -6.48 2.54 7.07
CA ALA A 44 -7.25 3.52 7.83
C ALA A 44 -6.38 4.24 8.88
N LEU A 45 -5.44 3.52 9.49
CA LEU A 45 -4.50 4.11 10.45
C LEU A 45 -3.48 5.02 9.76
N LEU A 46 -3.06 4.70 8.53
CA LEU A 46 -2.25 5.62 7.71
C LEU A 46 -3.01 6.90 7.37
N GLN A 47 -4.32 6.81 7.07
CA GLN A 47 -5.15 8.00 6.86
C GLN A 47 -5.15 8.88 8.12
N LYS A 48 -5.35 8.29 9.30
CA LYS A 48 -5.30 9.05 10.57
C LYS A 48 -3.95 9.74 10.78
N LYS A 49 -2.83 9.08 10.42
CA LYS A 49 -1.50 9.69 10.51
C LYS A 49 -1.34 10.87 9.55
N LEU A 50 -1.81 10.75 8.32
CA LEU A 50 -1.83 11.84 7.33
C LEU A 50 -2.63 13.04 7.83
N ASP A 51 -3.81 12.78 8.38
CA ASP A 51 -4.70 13.83 8.91
C ASP A 51 -4.05 14.54 10.13
N GLN A 52 -3.44 13.77 11.03
CA GLN A 52 -2.74 14.30 12.21
C GLN A 52 -1.48 15.11 11.85
N ALA A 53 -0.75 14.68 10.85
CA ALA A 53 0.43 15.40 10.35
C ALA A 53 0.06 16.72 9.66
N GLY A 54 -1.21 16.95 9.37
CA GLY A 54 -1.71 18.17 8.72
C GLY A 54 -1.11 18.40 7.34
N VAL A 55 -0.61 17.34 6.71
CA VAL A 55 0.12 17.45 5.44
C VAL A 55 -0.86 17.72 4.33
N THR A 56 -0.87 18.96 3.87
CA THR A 56 -1.48 19.34 2.60
C THR A 56 -0.37 19.55 1.59
N THR A 57 -0.70 19.36 0.32
CA THR A 57 0.24 19.69 -0.76
C THR A 57 0.41 21.21 -0.90
N GLU A 58 1.40 21.68 -1.63
CA GLU A 58 1.57 23.10 -1.97
C GLU A 58 0.30 23.71 -2.60
N SER A 59 -0.49 22.88 -3.29
CA SER A 59 -1.79 23.29 -3.87
C SER A 59 -2.97 23.20 -2.91
N GLY A 60 -2.76 22.85 -1.63
CA GLY A 60 -3.83 22.64 -0.65
C GLY A 60 -4.61 21.33 -0.81
N ALA A 61 -4.17 20.42 -1.69
CA ALA A 61 -4.81 19.13 -1.89
C ALA A 61 -4.70 18.24 -0.63
N ARG A 62 -5.75 17.49 -0.34
CA ARG A 62 -5.78 16.52 0.76
C ARG A 62 -5.30 15.16 0.30
N TRP A 63 -4.65 14.43 1.20
CA TRP A 63 -4.30 13.04 0.99
C TRP A 63 -5.45 12.12 1.35
N ARG A 64 -5.67 11.11 0.51
CA ARG A 64 -6.66 10.07 0.72
C ARG A 64 -6.02 8.70 0.61
N VAL A 65 -6.12 7.89 1.66
CA VAL A 65 -5.68 6.49 1.63
C VAL A 65 -6.83 5.60 1.16
N ILE A 66 -6.56 4.77 0.18
CA ILE A 66 -7.51 3.84 -0.40
C ILE A 66 -7.07 2.42 -0.08
N ASN A 67 -7.90 1.70 0.65
CA ASN A 67 -7.71 0.28 0.90
C ASN A 67 -8.13 -0.51 -0.35
N ALA A 68 -7.18 -1.08 -1.05
CA ALA A 68 -7.35 -1.95 -2.19
C ALA A 68 -6.87 -3.39 -1.88
N GLY A 69 -7.01 -3.82 -0.62
CA GLY A 69 -6.74 -5.20 -0.19
C GLY A 69 -7.82 -6.17 -0.64
N LEU A 70 -7.41 -7.39 -0.94
CA LEU A 70 -8.33 -8.50 -1.25
C LEU A 70 -7.84 -9.78 -0.56
N SER A 71 -8.62 -10.29 0.38
CA SER A 71 -8.23 -11.47 1.17
C SER A 71 -7.94 -12.67 0.28
N GLY A 72 -6.83 -13.37 0.59
CA GLY A 72 -6.37 -14.53 -0.16
C GLY A 72 -5.66 -14.22 -1.48
N GLU A 73 -5.46 -12.93 -1.81
CA GLU A 73 -4.84 -12.54 -3.07
C GLU A 73 -3.37 -12.93 -3.15
N THR A 74 -2.99 -13.50 -4.28
CA THR A 74 -1.61 -13.80 -4.67
C THR A 74 -1.07 -12.71 -5.58
N THR A 75 0.25 -12.72 -5.83
CA THR A 75 0.86 -11.82 -6.82
C THR A 75 0.25 -12.00 -8.21
N ALA A 76 -0.09 -13.23 -8.60
CA ALA A 76 -0.78 -13.52 -9.86
C ALA A 76 -2.21 -12.94 -9.90
N GLY A 77 -2.93 -13.00 -8.77
CA GLY A 77 -4.25 -12.36 -8.63
C GLY A 77 -4.15 -10.86 -8.80
N GLY A 78 -3.23 -10.24 -8.08
CA GLY A 78 -2.95 -8.81 -8.16
C GLY A 78 -2.61 -8.35 -9.57
N ALA A 79 -1.75 -9.10 -10.28
CA ALA A 79 -1.37 -8.79 -11.67
C ALA A 79 -2.57 -8.83 -12.64
N ARG A 80 -3.59 -9.65 -12.37
CA ARG A 80 -4.84 -9.66 -13.18
C ARG A 80 -5.76 -8.49 -12.86
N ARG A 81 -5.77 -8.02 -11.61
CA ARG A 81 -6.72 -7.03 -11.10
C ARG A 81 -6.19 -5.58 -11.16
N ILE A 82 -4.90 -5.38 -11.34
CA ILE A 82 -4.27 -4.06 -11.20
C ILE A 82 -4.92 -2.99 -12.08
N ASP A 83 -5.28 -3.29 -13.31
CA ASP A 83 -5.87 -2.33 -14.24
C ASP A 83 -7.21 -1.77 -13.75
N TRP A 84 -7.97 -2.55 -12.98
CA TRP A 84 -9.20 -2.07 -12.34
C TRP A 84 -8.90 -1.06 -11.22
N VAL A 85 -7.87 -1.31 -10.42
CA VAL A 85 -7.45 -0.41 -9.34
C VAL A 85 -6.90 0.90 -9.90
N LEU A 86 -6.20 0.84 -11.04
CA LEU A 86 -5.62 2.01 -11.70
C LEU A 86 -6.64 2.88 -12.48
N ARG A 87 -7.95 2.67 -12.31
CA ARG A 87 -8.98 3.56 -12.86
C ARG A 87 -9.05 4.90 -12.14
N GLN A 88 -8.50 5.00 -10.95
CA GLN A 88 -8.42 6.22 -10.16
C GLN A 88 -6.98 6.76 -10.14
N PRO A 89 -6.78 8.08 -9.99
CA PRO A 89 -5.45 8.68 -9.89
C PRO A 89 -4.61 8.06 -8.77
N VAL A 90 -3.30 7.95 -8.98
CA VAL A 90 -2.35 7.37 -8.03
C VAL A 90 -1.15 8.29 -7.90
N GLU A 91 -0.89 8.78 -6.70
CA GLU A 91 0.35 9.52 -6.35
C GLU A 91 1.34 8.64 -5.61
N ILE A 92 0.84 7.82 -4.67
CA ILE A 92 1.64 6.82 -3.98
C ILE A 92 0.95 5.46 -4.10
N PHE A 93 1.70 4.45 -4.50
CA PHE A 93 1.23 3.08 -4.62
C PHE A 93 2.02 2.17 -3.69
N ILE A 94 1.38 1.66 -2.64
CA ILE A 94 1.96 0.71 -1.70
C ILE A 94 1.60 -0.70 -2.19
N LEU A 95 2.61 -1.45 -2.64
CA LEU A 95 2.48 -2.83 -3.12
C LEU A 95 2.85 -3.80 -2.01
N ALA A 96 1.86 -4.46 -1.43
CA ALA A 96 1.98 -5.37 -0.28
C ALA A 96 1.36 -6.74 -0.61
N LEU A 97 1.98 -7.47 -1.54
CA LEU A 97 1.57 -8.80 -1.98
C LEU A 97 2.73 -9.80 -1.90
N GLY A 98 2.38 -11.07 -1.80
CA GLY A 98 3.31 -12.20 -1.83
C GLY A 98 3.18 -13.12 -0.62
N GLY A 99 2.56 -12.69 0.47
CA GLY A 99 2.33 -13.53 1.64
C GLY A 99 1.62 -14.85 1.27
N ASN A 100 0.54 -14.77 0.49
CA ASN A 100 -0.20 -15.94 0.03
C ASN A 100 0.59 -16.82 -0.95
N ASP A 101 1.44 -16.23 -1.78
CA ASP A 101 2.36 -16.97 -2.64
C ASP A 101 3.33 -17.78 -1.80
N GLY A 102 3.95 -17.12 -0.81
CA GLY A 102 4.87 -17.76 0.12
C GLY A 102 4.23 -18.94 0.86
N LEU A 103 3.08 -18.73 1.49
CA LEU A 103 2.35 -19.76 2.23
C LEU A 103 1.92 -20.96 1.35
N ARG A 104 1.76 -20.75 0.05
CA ARG A 104 1.38 -21.80 -0.93
C ARG A 104 2.58 -22.44 -1.63
N GLY A 105 3.80 -22.07 -1.28
CA GLY A 105 5.01 -22.61 -1.89
C GLY A 105 5.18 -22.22 -3.38
N VAL A 106 4.63 -21.08 -3.80
CA VAL A 106 4.82 -20.58 -5.17
C VAL A 106 6.29 -20.22 -5.37
N ASP A 107 6.86 -20.60 -6.50
CA ASP A 107 8.25 -20.25 -6.84
C ASP A 107 8.47 -18.73 -6.73
N PRO A 108 9.44 -18.26 -5.93
CA PRO A 108 9.75 -16.84 -5.77
C PRO A 108 10.00 -16.11 -7.11
N ALA A 109 10.56 -16.78 -8.11
CA ALA A 109 10.77 -16.20 -9.43
C ALA A 109 9.44 -15.88 -10.15
N VAL A 110 8.40 -16.70 -9.95
CA VAL A 110 7.05 -16.45 -10.47
C VAL A 110 6.41 -15.25 -9.75
N SER A 111 6.50 -15.22 -8.42
CA SER A 111 6.01 -14.10 -7.62
C SER A 111 6.72 -12.79 -8.00
N GLN A 112 8.04 -12.82 -8.17
CA GLN A 112 8.84 -11.69 -8.61
C GLN A 112 8.39 -11.15 -9.98
N LYS A 113 8.12 -12.04 -10.94
CA LYS A 113 7.63 -11.66 -12.27
C LYS A 113 6.25 -10.98 -12.20
N ASN A 114 5.36 -11.50 -11.37
CA ASN A 114 4.04 -10.92 -11.18
C ASN A 114 4.11 -9.54 -10.52
N LEU A 115 4.94 -9.37 -9.48
CA LEU A 115 5.19 -8.08 -8.84
C LEU A 115 5.79 -7.07 -9.84
N GLN A 116 6.75 -7.49 -10.68
CA GLN A 116 7.28 -6.64 -11.75
C GLN A 116 6.17 -6.20 -12.71
N THR A 117 5.28 -7.12 -13.11
CA THR A 117 4.14 -6.78 -13.98
C THR A 117 3.25 -5.70 -13.36
N ILE A 118 2.98 -5.78 -12.05
CA ILE A 118 2.20 -4.77 -11.34
C ILE A 118 2.92 -3.42 -11.36
N ILE A 119 4.22 -3.41 -11.05
CA ILE A 119 5.07 -2.20 -11.07
C ILE A 119 5.03 -1.55 -12.46
N ASP A 120 5.22 -2.34 -13.52
CA ASP A 120 5.22 -1.86 -14.90
C ASP A 120 3.86 -1.23 -15.29
N ARG A 121 2.75 -1.84 -14.87
CA ARG A 121 1.39 -1.30 -15.12
C ARG A 121 1.14 0.02 -14.38
N VAL A 122 1.59 0.12 -13.12
CA VAL A 122 1.49 1.38 -12.36
C VAL A 122 2.28 2.48 -13.06
N ARG A 123 3.52 2.23 -13.44
CA ARG A 123 4.38 3.19 -14.13
C ARG A 123 3.86 3.60 -15.52
N ALA A 124 3.36 2.64 -16.26
CA ALA A 124 2.78 2.92 -17.58
C ALA A 124 1.57 3.84 -17.49
N ARG A 125 0.74 3.68 -16.43
CA ARG A 125 -0.48 4.48 -16.25
C ARG A 125 -0.21 5.80 -15.54
N TYR A 126 0.69 5.81 -14.57
CA TYR A 126 1.03 6.95 -13.71
C TYR A 126 2.55 7.07 -13.56
N PRO A 127 3.26 7.63 -14.56
CA PRO A 127 4.72 7.70 -14.56
C PRO A 127 5.30 8.47 -13.38
N ALA A 128 4.55 9.43 -12.82
CA ALA A 128 4.96 10.23 -11.66
C ALA A 128 4.66 9.57 -10.32
N ALA A 129 3.89 8.47 -10.28
CA ALA A 129 3.53 7.81 -9.04
C ALA A 129 4.77 7.25 -8.33
N LYS A 130 4.83 7.46 -7.03
CA LYS A 130 5.85 6.85 -6.17
C LYS A 130 5.38 5.47 -5.76
N ILE A 131 6.22 4.46 -5.96
CA ILE A 131 5.90 3.08 -5.60
C ILE A 131 6.70 2.69 -4.37
N VAL A 132 6.00 2.21 -3.35
CA VAL A 132 6.56 1.63 -2.13
C VAL A 132 6.31 0.13 -2.17
N LEU A 133 7.39 -0.64 -2.20
CA LEU A 133 7.32 -2.10 -2.17
C LEU A 133 7.46 -2.57 -0.71
N ALA A 134 6.41 -3.21 -0.20
CA ALA A 134 6.41 -3.79 1.13
C ALA A 134 6.78 -5.28 1.05
N GLY A 135 7.95 -5.61 1.57
CA GLY A 135 8.50 -6.96 1.57
C GLY A 135 7.79 -7.89 2.55
N MET A 136 7.90 -9.18 2.27
CA MET A 136 7.39 -10.27 3.10
C MET A 136 8.49 -11.32 3.30
N MET A 137 8.48 -11.99 4.43
CA MET A 137 9.40 -13.07 4.76
C MET A 137 8.64 -14.36 5.01
N MET A 138 9.24 -15.48 4.67
CA MET A 138 8.73 -16.82 5.01
C MET A 138 9.53 -17.42 6.14
N PRO A 139 8.88 -18.19 7.05
CA PRO A 139 9.60 -18.82 8.14
C PRO A 139 10.56 -19.91 7.61
N PRO A 140 11.70 -20.12 8.27
CA PRO A 140 12.68 -21.13 7.85
C PRO A 140 12.12 -22.56 7.81
N SER A 141 11.04 -22.84 8.52
CA SER A 141 10.33 -24.13 8.48
C SER A 141 9.79 -24.49 7.11
N MET A 142 9.67 -23.53 6.20
CA MET A 142 9.31 -23.78 4.80
C MET A 142 10.50 -24.20 3.90
N GLY A 143 11.69 -24.34 4.49
CA GLY A 143 12.95 -24.59 3.81
C GLY A 143 13.80 -23.33 3.71
N GLU A 144 15.06 -23.44 4.18
CA GLU A 144 15.97 -22.27 4.24
C GLU A 144 16.22 -21.62 2.88
N ASP A 145 16.40 -22.44 1.83
CA ASP A 145 16.65 -21.93 0.47
C ASP A 145 15.43 -21.19 -0.08
N TYR A 146 14.23 -21.74 0.17
CA TYR A 146 12.98 -21.09 -0.22
C TYR A 146 12.78 -19.76 0.52
N ALA A 147 12.93 -19.76 1.84
CA ALA A 147 12.79 -18.56 2.66
C ALA A 147 13.78 -17.47 2.24
N ARG A 148 15.04 -17.85 1.96
CA ARG A 148 16.09 -16.95 1.47
C ARG A 148 15.75 -16.36 0.11
N ALA A 149 15.38 -17.21 -0.84
CA ALA A 149 14.99 -16.78 -2.18
C ALA A 149 13.78 -15.84 -2.15
N PHE A 150 12.79 -16.15 -1.30
CA PHE A 150 11.61 -15.32 -1.10
C PHE A 150 11.95 -13.94 -0.53
N ALA A 151 12.77 -13.90 0.52
CA ALA A 151 13.21 -12.64 1.14
C ALA A 151 14.06 -11.78 0.18
N THR A 152 14.86 -12.40 -0.70
CA THR A 152 15.77 -11.70 -1.62
C THR A 152 15.04 -11.05 -2.78
N MET A 153 13.85 -11.53 -3.18
CA MET A 153 13.16 -11.00 -4.36
C MET A 153 12.73 -9.54 -4.19
N TYR A 154 12.31 -9.11 -2.99
CA TYR A 154 11.85 -7.74 -2.76
C TYR A 154 12.98 -6.70 -2.88
N PRO A 155 14.13 -6.84 -2.20
CA PRO A 155 15.23 -5.90 -2.40
C PRO A 155 15.77 -5.91 -3.83
N THR A 156 15.77 -7.07 -4.51
CA THR A 156 16.15 -7.16 -5.94
C THR A 156 15.20 -6.35 -6.82
N LEU A 157 13.89 -6.49 -6.61
CA LEU A 157 12.89 -5.70 -7.35
C LEU A 157 12.99 -4.21 -7.03
N ALA A 158 13.17 -3.86 -5.75
CA ALA A 158 13.28 -2.48 -5.33
C ALA A 158 14.50 -1.80 -5.96
N ALA A 159 15.67 -2.45 -5.91
CA ALA A 159 16.90 -1.93 -6.52
C ALA A 159 16.77 -1.79 -8.03
N LYS A 160 16.27 -2.83 -8.74
CA LYS A 160 16.06 -2.82 -10.19
C LYS A 160 15.16 -1.69 -10.66
N ASN A 161 14.15 -1.37 -9.85
CA ASN A 161 13.10 -0.41 -10.20
C ASN A 161 13.23 0.92 -9.43
N GLU A 162 14.29 1.16 -8.67
CA GLU A 162 14.49 2.38 -7.88
C GLU A 162 13.26 2.71 -6.99
N LEU A 163 12.74 1.66 -6.29
CA LEU A 163 11.57 1.80 -5.44
C LEU A 163 11.97 2.09 -3.99
N THR A 164 11.09 2.77 -3.28
CA THR A 164 11.15 2.77 -1.82
C THR A 164 10.82 1.37 -1.31
N LEU A 165 11.73 0.78 -0.53
CA LEU A 165 11.54 -0.55 0.06
C LEU A 165 11.20 -0.43 1.54
N VAL A 166 10.12 -1.07 1.96
CA VAL A 166 9.87 -1.48 3.34
C VAL A 166 10.30 -2.95 3.42
N PRO A 167 11.45 -3.26 4.04
CA PRO A 167 12.06 -4.60 3.93
C PRO A 167 11.16 -5.73 4.41
N PHE A 168 10.41 -5.48 5.49
CA PHE A 168 9.47 -6.44 6.04
C PHE A 168 8.21 -5.73 6.57
N LEU A 169 7.06 -5.96 5.94
CA LEU A 169 5.79 -5.34 6.35
C LEU A 169 5.39 -5.67 7.79
N LEU A 170 5.67 -6.91 8.22
CA LEU A 170 5.32 -7.44 9.54
C LEU A 170 6.47 -7.32 10.54
N GLU A 171 7.36 -6.36 10.39
CA GLU A 171 8.45 -6.15 11.34
C GLU A 171 7.90 -5.86 12.75
N GLY A 172 8.34 -6.66 13.74
CA GLY A 172 7.86 -6.61 15.13
C GLY A 172 6.42 -7.06 15.33
N VAL A 173 5.81 -7.68 14.30
CA VAL A 173 4.43 -8.23 14.32
C VAL A 173 4.47 -9.73 14.02
N GLY A 174 5.17 -10.12 12.96
CA GLY A 174 5.22 -11.52 12.54
C GLY A 174 5.74 -12.45 13.63
N GLY A 175 4.96 -13.50 13.95
CA GLY A 175 5.31 -14.48 14.97
C GLY A 175 5.16 -14.00 16.43
N GLN A 176 4.65 -12.79 16.67
CA GLN A 176 4.40 -12.27 18.01
C GLN A 176 2.92 -12.46 18.38
N PRO A 177 2.57 -13.33 19.35
CA PRO A 177 1.17 -13.63 19.68
C PRO A 177 0.35 -12.40 20.08
N GLU A 178 0.97 -11.44 20.76
CA GLU A 178 0.31 -10.21 21.22
C GLU A 178 -0.13 -9.26 20.07
N PHE A 179 0.43 -9.44 18.86
CA PHE A 179 0.13 -8.62 17.68
C PHE A 179 -0.64 -9.37 16.59
N ASN A 180 -0.92 -10.66 16.81
CA ASN A 180 -1.64 -11.49 15.84
C ASN A 180 -2.95 -12.00 16.42
N GLN A 181 -3.84 -12.37 15.51
CA GLN A 181 -5.08 -13.09 15.83
C GLN A 181 -4.75 -14.55 16.23
N ALA A 182 -5.76 -15.29 16.66
CA ALA A 182 -5.60 -16.67 17.09
C ALA A 182 -5.04 -17.63 16.01
N ASP A 183 -5.14 -17.23 14.74
CA ASP A 183 -4.58 -17.98 13.60
C ASP A 183 -3.06 -17.82 13.44
N ALA A 184 -2.45 -16.92 14.21
CA ALA A 184 -1.02 -16.58 14.18
C ALA A 184 -0.49 -16.09 12.81
N ILE A 185 -1.38 -15.72 11.90
CA ILE A 185 -1.10 -15.25 10.55
C ILE A 185 -1.51 -13.79 10.37
N HIS A 186 -2.75 -13.47 10.78
CA HIS A 186 -3.31 -12.15 10.56
C HIS A 186 -3.08 -11.25 11.78
N PRO A 187 -2.62 -10.02 11.56
CA PRO A 187 -2.45 -9.05 12.63
C PRO A 187 -3.78 -8.70 13.31
N ASN A 188 -3.75 -8.52 14.62
CA ASN A 188 -4.84 -7.93 15.38
C ASN A 188 -4.77 -6.37 15.32
N PRO A 189 -5.68 -5.60 15.95
CA PRO A 189 -5.64 -4.13 15.91
C PRO A 189 -4.29 -3.53 16.33
N ALA A 190 -3.61 -4.12 17.34
CA ALA A 190 -2.29 -3.65 17.78
C ALA A 190 -1.21 -3.95 16.73
N GLY A 191 -1.28 -5.10 16.06
CA GLY A 191 -0.41 -5.44 14.94
C GLY A 191 -0.61 -4.50 13.75
N HIS A 192 -1.85 -4.17 13.40
CA HIS A 192 -2.14 -3.18 12.36
C HIS A 192 -1.61 -1.79 12.69
N ALA A 193 -1.62 -1.37 13.96
CA ALA A 193 -1.02 -0.12 14.38
C ALA A 193 0.50 -0.11 14.14
N ARG A 194 1.20 -1.21 14.44
CA ARG A 194 2.63 -1.34 14.13
C ARG A 194 2.93 -1.33 12.64
N ILE A 195 2.13 -2.02 11.84
CA ILE A 195 2.26 -2.01 10.37
C ILE A 195 2.09 -0.59 9.84
N ALA A 196 1.10 0.16 10.33
CA ALA A 196 0.91 1.55 9.94
C ALA A 196 2.12 2.42 10.28
N GLU A 197 2.78 2.19 11.43
CA GLU A 197 4.01 2.88 11.81
C GLU A 197 5.19 2.53 10.89
N THR A 198 5.35 1.25 10.58
CA THR A 198 6.40 0.76 9.66
C THR A 198 6.24 1.38 8.26
N LEU A 199 5.02 1.40 7.72
CA LEU A 199 4.74 2.03 6.43
C LEU A 199 4.85 3.55 6.47
N TRP A 200 4.43 4.19 7.56
CA TRP A 200 4.55 5.64 7.72
C TRP A 200 6.00 6.11 7.55
N ARG A 201 6.95 5.46 8.22
CA ARG A 201 8.39 5.73 8.06
C ARG A 201 8.88 5.60 6.61
N GLY A 202 8.23 4.72 5.82
CA GLY A 202 8.55 4.55 4.39
C GLY A 202 7.95 5.62 3.48
N ILE A 203 6.86 6.26 3.86
CA ILE A 203 6.12 7.18 2.98
C ILE A 203 6.19 8.65 3.41
N GLU A 204 6.51 8.98 4.66
CA GLU A 204 6.48 10.36 5.16
C GLU A 204 7.32 11.33 4.32
N LEU A 205 8.52 10.90 3.87
CA LEU A 205 9.38 11.71 3.01
C LEU A 205 8.85 11.85 1.57
N LEU A 206 7.95 10.97 1.14
CA LEU A 206 7.32 11.04 -0.18
C LEU A 206 6.12 11.99 -0.19
N ILE A 207 5.55 12.26 0.98
CA ILE A 207 4.36 13.07 1.18
C ILE A 207 4.73 14.55 1.35
N THR A 208 5.87 14.83 1.98
CA THR A 208 6.34 16.17 2.32
C THR A 208 7.12 16.89 1.20
N ARG A 209 7.26 16.25 0.03
CA ARG A 209 7.99 16.81 -1.12
C ARG A 209 7.09 17.18 -2.27
#